data_5f8cb41c305325be4d3884ae411978a7
#
_entry.id   5f8cb41c305325be4d3884ae411978a7
#
_cell.length_a   1.000
_cell.length_b   1.000
_cell.length_c   1.000
_cell.angle_alpha   90.00
_cell.angle_beta   90.00
_cell.angle_gamma   90.00
#
_symmetry.space_group_name_H-M   'P 1'
#
loop_
_entity.id
_entity.type
_entity.pdbx_description
1 polymer ?
#
loop_
_entity_poly.entity_id
_entity_poly.type
_entity_poly.pdbx_seq_one_letter_code
_entity_poly.pdbx_strand_id
1 'polypeptide(L)'
;MELREKELACEIVRDLLPLYIDGMVSDVSKKSIDNHLEHCTECSEIYHDMACHLEMETPSTEISDVKRFLNKTKKMYLLYGLGCLSFIAILICLIVDLAVNKGITWSLIAGSSCLFADIFLYTLSTCKKNKGCIAMAVISIGAFVLLSVIQLTRYYLIGTGTFWLFRYGVPILLLWLFVLWLPVLARTFLKWNIWDCIALFLFLVIIGNYATKLITGDYMWKDVIHMQGFIGNALGEVIGII
;
A
#
# COMPACT_ATOMS: atom_id res chain seq x y z
N MET A 1 -52.54 -20.34 -44.91
CA MET A 1 -52.74 -20.85 -43.55
C MET A 1 -52.46 -19.70 -42.62
N GLU A 2 -53.51 -18.87 -42.42
CA GLU A 2 -53.43 -17.67 -41.56
C GLU A 2 -53.31 -18.12 -40.10
N LEU A 3 -52.15 -17.85 -39.49
CA LEU A 3 -52.01 -17.93 -38.06
C LEU A 3 -52.80 -16.76 -37.45
N ARG A 4 -54.05 -17.06 -37.01
CA ARG A 4 -54.84 -16.17 -36.17
C ARG A 4 -53.95 -15.78 -34.98
N GLU A 5 -53.51 -14.55 -34.94
CA GLU A 5 -52.88 -13.97 -33.74
C GLU A 5 -53.89 -14.14 -32.60
N LYS A 6 -53.58 -15.05 -31.68
CA LYS A 6 -54.36 -15.26 -30.47
C LYS A 6 -54.07 -14.07 -29.62
N GLU A 7 -55.05 -13.15 -29.48
CA GLU A 7 -55.00 -12.10 -28.47
C GLU A 7 -54.78 -12.75 -27.10
N LEU A 8 -53.68 -12.38 -26.46
CA LEU A 8 -53.40 -12.82 -25.10
C LEU A 8 -54.40 -12.23 -24.15
N ALA A 9 -54.99 -13.06 -23.27
CA ALA A 9 -55.86 -12.58 -22.19
C ALA A 9 -55.10 -11.69 -21.23
N CYS A 10 -55.72 -10.64 -20.70
CA CYS A 10 -55.08 -9.68 -19.76
C CYS A 10 -54.42 -10.37 -18.55
N GLU A 11 -55.02 -11.45 -18.03
CA GLU A 11 -54.45 -12.23 -16.92
C GLU A 11 -53.05 -12.80 -17.27
N ILE A 12 -52.89 -13.38 -18.51
CA ILE A 12 -51.64 -13.95 -18.97
C ILE A 12 -50.58 -12.84 -19.16
N VAL A 13 -51.02 -11.66 -19.66
CA VAL A 13 -50.09 -10.52 -19.82
C VAL A 13 -49.64 -10.02 -18.45
N ARG A 14 -50.51 -9.89 -17.48
CA ARG A 14 -50.13 -9.46 -16.12
C ARG A 14 -49.12 -10.41 -15.46
N ASP A 15 -49.28 -11.71 -15.63
CA ASP A 15 -48.37 -12.70 -15.09
C ASP A 15 -46.98 -12.65 -15.79
N LEU A 16 -46.94 -12.24 -17.06
CA LEU A 16 -45.70 -12.14 -17.84
C LEU A 16 -45.03 -10.76 -17.73
N LEU A 17 -45.72 -9.70 -17.25
CA LEU A 17 -45.16 -8.35 -17.12
C LEU A 17 -43.87 -8.29 -16.33
N PRO A 18 -43.69 -8.94 -15.17
CA PRO A 18 -42.44 -8.92 -14.45
C PRO A 18 -41.28 -9.49 -15.27
N LEU A 19 -41.48 -10.62 -15.93
CA LEU A 19 -40.50 -11.27 -16.82
C LEU A 19 -40.22 -10.45 -18.09
N TYR A 20 -41.23 -9.73 -18.59
CA TYR A 20 -41.10 -8.82 -19.72
C TYR A 20 -40.21 -7.61 -19.36
N ILE A 21 -40.38 -7.02 -18.19
CA ILE A 21 -39.58 -5.90 -17.68
C ILE A 21 -38.13 -6.32 -17.47
N ASP A 22 -37.91 -7.53 -16.94
CA ASP A 22 -36.56 -8.10 -16.74
C ASP A 22 -35.90 -8.59 -18.06
N GLY A 23 -36.60 -8.50 -19.17
CA GLY A 23 -36.07 -8.94 -20.48
C GLY A 23 -35.93 -10.46 -20.63
N MET A 24 -36.61 -11.25 -19.80
CA MET A 24 -36.49 -12.70 -19.73
C MET A 24 -37.56 -13.45 -20.58
N VAL A 25 -38.35 -12.73 -21.34
CA VAL A 25 -39.36 -13.34 -22.25
C VAL A 25 -38.78 -13.63 -23.63
N SER A 26 -39.33 -14.65 -24.34
CA SER A 26 -38.93 -14.94 -25.70
C SER A 26 -39.40 -13.85 -26.69
N ASP A 27 -38.73 -13.70 -27.84
CA ASP A 27 -39.04 -12.69 -28.84
C ASP A 27 -40.49 -12.81 -29.38
N VAL A 28 -41.04 -14.02 -29.39
CA VAL A 28 -42.43 -14.28 -29.79
C VAL A 28 -43.40 -13.75 -28.72
N SER A 29 -43.12 -14.04 -27.45
CA SER A 29 -43.93 -13.55 -26.34
C SER A 29 -43.88 -12.04 -26.23
N LYS A 30 -42.68 -11.46 -26.44
CA LYS A 30 -42.44 -10.00 -26.42
C LYS A 30 -43.35 -9.29 -27.42
N LYS A 31 -43.35 -9.75 -28.68
CA LYS A 31 -44.22 -9.20 -29.72
C LYS A 31 -45.69 -9.24 -29.36
N SER A 32 -46.15 -10.35 -28.75
CA SER A 32 -47.54 -10.52 -28.36
C SER A 32 -47.93 -9.63 -27.18
N ILE A 33 -47.00 -9.41 -26.24
CA ILE A 33 -47.19 -8.47 -25.10
C ILE A 33 -47.19 -7.03 -25.59
N ASP A 34 -46.25 -6.65 -26.50
CA ASP A 34 -46.18 -5.31 -27.08
C ASP A 34 -47.52 -4.96 -27.79
N ASN A 35 -48.04 -5.86 -28.63
CA ASN A 35 -49.32 -5.67 -29.30
C ASN A 35 -50.51 -5.56 -28.32
N HIS A 36 -50.50 -6.31 -27.21
CA HIS A 36 -51.54 -6.22 -26.20
C HIS A 36 -51.45 -4.87 -25.43
N LEU A 37 -50.27 -4.40 -25.07
CA LEU A 37 -50.04 -3.13 -24.36
C LEU A 37 -50.46 -1.91 -25.19
N GLU A 38 -50.37 -1.99 -26.53
CA GLU A 38 -50.87 -0.93 -27.45
C GLU A 38 -52.40 -0.81 -27.46
N HIS A 39 -53.12 -1.89 -27.16
CA HIS A 39 -54.56 -1.94 -27.28
C HIS A 39 -55.28 -2.00 -25.89
N CYS A 40 -54.59 -2.29 -24.82
CA CYS A 40 -55.16 -2.41 -23.46
C CYS A 40 -54.56 -1.36 -22.49
N THR A 41 -55.35 -0.34 -22.17
CA THR A 41 -54.97 0.74 -21.28
C THR A 41 -54.69 0.26 -19.85
N GLU A 42 -55.46 -0.72 -19.36
CA GLU A 42 -55.32 -1.24 -17.98
C GLU A 42 -53.97 -1.98 -17.79
N CYS A 43 -53.58 -2.82 -18.76
CA CYS A 43 -52.29 -3.51 -18.70
C CYS A 43 -51.11 -2.55 -18.93
N SER A 44 -51.30 -1.51 -19.75
CA SER A 44 -50.30 -0.46 -19.97
C SER A 44 -50.05 0.36 -18.68
N GLU A 45 -51.09 0.72 -17.92
CA GLU A 45 -50.92 1.40 -16.64
C GLU A 45 -50.17 0.54 -15.61
N ILE A 46 -50.52 -0.75 -15.50
CA ILE A 46 -49.78 -1.69 -14.64
C ILE A 46 -48.31 -1.84 -15.04
N TYR A 47 -48.06 -1.89 -16.34
CA TYR A 47 -46.68 -1.92 -16.84
C TYR A 47 -45.89 -0.68 -16.45
N HIS A 48 -46.46 0.53 -16.62
CA HIS A 48 -45.81 1.79 -16.25
C HIS A 48 -45.58 1.90 -14.76
N ASP A 49 -46.52 1.46 -13.94
CA ASP A 49 -46.38 1.46 -12.47
C ASP A 49 -45.24 0.52 -12.00
N MET A 50 -45.22 -0.71 -12.54
CA MET A 50 -44.14 -1.68 -12.29
C MET A 50 -42.79 -1.18 -12.75
N ALA A 51 -42.67 -0.61 -13.95
CA ALA A 51 -41.44 -0.09 -14.50
C ALA A 51 -40.92 1.10 -13.69
N CYS A 52 -41.80 2.00 -13.26
CA CYS A 52 -41.46 3.15 -12.41
C CYS A 52 -40.95 2.70 -11.03
N HIS A 53 -41.59 1.70 -10.42
CA HIS A 53 -41.13 1.12 -9.17
C HIS A 53 -39.75 0.47 -9.28
N LEU A 54 -39.44 -0.20 -10.38
CA LEU A 54 -38.11 -0.81 -10.63
C LEU A 54 -37.02 0.25 -10.84
N GLU A 55 -37.32 1.37 -11.50
CA GLU A 55 -36.36 2.49 -11.62
C GLU A 55 -36.05 3.15 -10.26
N MET A 56 -37.03 3.16 -9.31
CA MET A 56 -36.81 3.65 -7.95
C MET A 56 -36.11 2.65 -7.03
N GLU A 57 -36.27 1.34 -7.27
CA GLU A 57 -35.64 0.27 -6.46
C GLU A 57 -34.30 -0.23 -7.00
N THR A 58 -33.87 0.14 -8.21
CA THR A 58 -32.49 -0.07 -8.59
C THR A 58 -31.63 0.83 -7.70
N PRO A 59 -31.03 0.32 -6.60
CA PRO A 59 -30.02 1.10 -5.93
C PRO A 59 -28.99 1.35 -7.02
N SER A 60 -28.70 2.60 -7.31
CA SER A 60 -27.51 2.98 -8.06
C SER A 60 -26.30 2.59 -7.21
N THR A 61 -26.13 1.28 -7.00
CA THR A 61 -24.90 0.70 -6.47
C THR A 61 -23.92 0.95 -7.60
N GLU A 62 -23.41 2.18 -7.58
CA GLU A 62 -22.46 2.63 -8.59
C GLU A 62 -21.41 1.53 -8.69
N ILE A 63 -21.19 1.03 -9.88
CA ILE A 63 -20.14 0.04 -10.18
C ILE A 63 -18.82 0.46 -9.54
N SER A 64 -18.66 1.76 -9.30
CA SER A 64 -17.57 2.38 -8.53
C SER A 64 -17.49 1.91 -7.08
N ASP A 65 -18.62 1.75 -6.37
CA ASP A 65 -18.63 1.35 -4.95
C ASP A 65 -18.31 -0.13 -4.79
N VAL A 66 -18.81 -0.97 -5.70
CA VAL A 66 -18.45 -2.40 -5.75
C VAL A 66 -16.96 -2.57 -6.06
N LYS A 67 -16.43 -1.85 -7.05
CA LYS A 67 -14.99 -1.86 -7.36
C LYS A 67 -14.14 -1.37 -6.17
N ARG A 68 -14.60 -0.34 -5.48
CA ARG A 68 -13.93 0.21 -4.30
C ARG A 68 -13.92 -0.80 -3.15
N PHE A 69 -15.03 -1.47 -2.90
CA PHE A 69 -15.16 -2.53 -1.91
C PHE A 69 -14.23 -3.71 -2.24
N LEU A 70 -14.27 -4.21 -3.47
CA LEU A 70 -13.42 -5.31 -3.94
C LEU A 70 -11.92 -4.97 -3.83
N ASN A 71 -11.53 -3.75 -4.22
CA ASN A 71 -10.14 -3.30 -4.11
C ASN A 71 -9.69 -3.19 -2.65
N LYS A 72 -10.56 -2.73 -1.74
CA LYS A 72 -10.28 -2.67 -0.30
C LYS A 72 -10.10 -4.06 0.28
N THR A 73 -11.00 -4.98 -0.07
CA THR A 73 -11.00 -6.37 0.38
C THR A 73 -9.74 -7.10 -0.13
N LYS A 74 -9.45 -7.01 -1.44
CA LYS A 74 -8.22 -7.57 -2.03
C LYS A 74 -6.95 -7.08 -1.33
N LYS A 75 -6.88 -5.80 -1.01
CA LYS A 75 -5.75 -5.20 -0.31
C LYS A 75 -5.60 -5.74 1.12
N MET A 76 -6.71 -5.93 1.83
CA MET A 76 -6.69 -6.54 3.17
C MET A 76 -6.19 -7.99 3.12
N TYR A 77 -6.71 -8.81 2.20
CA TYR A 77 -6.24 -10.19 2.03
C TYR A 77 -4.76 -10.28 1.68
N LEU A 78 -4.27 -9.37 0.84
CA LEU A 78 -2.85 -9.31 0.52
C LEU A 78 -1.99 -9.00 1.75
N LEU A 79 -2.43 -8.07 2.61
CA LEU A 79 -1.72 -7.75 3.85
C LEU A 79 -1.74 -8.90 4.86
N TYR A 80 -2.87 -9.59 5.01
CA TYR A 80 -2.94 -10.77 5.86
C TYR A 80 -2.06 -11.91 5.32
N GLY A 81 -2.03 -12.11 4.00
CA GLY A 81 -1.16 -13.09 3.37
C GLY A 81 0.32 -12.79 3.60
N LEU A 82 0.74 -11.53 3.46
CA LEU A 82 2.10 -11.10 3.78
C LEU A 82 2.44 -11.30 5.26
N GLY A 83 1.52 -10.95 6.18
CA GLY A 83 1.72 -11.18 7.61
C GLY A 83 1.85 -12.66 7.97
N CYS A 84 1.07 -13.54 7.36
CA CYS A 84 1.21 -14.99 7.53
C CYS A 84 2.57 -15.50 7.02
N LEU A 85 3.01 -15.00 5.85
CA LEU A 85 4.32 -15.36 5.29
C LEU A 85 5.46 -14.89 6.20
N SER A 86 5.39 -13.67 6.69
CA SER A 86 6.33 -13.09 7.65
C SER A 86 6.38 -13.90 8.94
N PHE A 87 5.24 -14.30 9.48
CA PHE A 87 5.17 -15.14 10.67
C PHE A 87 5.85 -16.51 10.47
N ILE A 88 5.62 -17.15 9.33
CA ILE A 88 6.29 -18.42 8.98
C ILE A 88 7.81 -18.20 8.88
N ALA A 89 8.26 -17.11 8.23
CA ALA A 89 9.68 -16.79 8.13
C ALA A 89 10.34 -16.58 9.50
N ILE A 90 9.66 -15.90 10.43
CA ILE A 90 10.14 -15.70 11.80
C ILE A 90 10.27 -17.05 12.53
N LEU A 91 9.27 -17.94 12.42
CA LEU A 91 9.32 -19.26 13.01
C LEU A 91 10.49 -20.09 12.48
N ILE A 92 10.71 -20.08 11.16
CA ILE A 92 11.84 -20.79 10.54
C ILE A 92 13.16 -20.26 11.07
N CYS A 93 13.34 -18.93 11.11
CA CYS A 93 14.56 -18.30 11.63
C CYS A 93 14.80 -18.69 13.10
N LEU A 94 13.75 -18.73 13.92
CA LEU A 94 13.83 -19.09 15.33
C LEU A 94 14.20 -20.57 15.51
N ILE A 95 13.60 -21.48 14.75
CA ILE A 95 13.93 -22.92 14.80
C ILE A 95 15.37 -23.16 14.38
N VAL A 96 15.84 -22.52 13.30
CA VAL A 96 17.22 -22.65 12.83
C VAL A 96 18.21 -22.10 13.85
N ASP A 97 17.91 -20.94 14.46
CA ASP A 97 18.78 -20.33 15.48
C ASP A 97 18.90 -21.22 16.71
N LEU A 98 17.79 -21.77 17.19
CA LEU A 98 17.76 -22.73 18.31
C LEU A 98 18.51 -24.01 17.98
N ALA A 99 18.39 -24.54 16.76
CA ALA A 99 19.06 -25.77 16.34
C ALA A 99 20.57 -25.60 16.21
N VAL A 100 21.03 -24.47 15.68
CA VAL A 100 22.46 -24.20 15.41
C VAL A 100 23.16 -23.62 16.62
N ASN A 101 22.59 -22.59 17.23
CA ASN A 101 23.24 -21.81 18.30
C ASN A 101 22.79 -22.23 19.72
N LYS A 102 21.82 -23.16 19.82
CA LYS A 102 21.21 -23.58 21.11
C LYS A 102 20.66 -22.44 21.95
N GLY A 103 20.34 -21.32 21.32
CA GLY A 103 19.83 -20.11 21.96
C GLY A 103 19.27 -19.13 20.93
N ILE A 104 18.58 -18.11 21.41
CA ILE A 104 18.02 -17.04 20.57
C ILE A 104 19.14 -16.00 20.38
N THR A 105 19.67 -15.87 19.15
CA THR A 105 20.75 -14.94 18.84
C THR A 105 20.38 -14.00 17.70
N TRP A 106 20.65 -14.37 16.45
CA TRP A 106 20.37 -13.54 15.28
C TRP A 106 18.88 -13.53 14.88
N SER A 107 18.11 -14.55 15.31
CA SER A 107 16.68 -14.63 15.03
C SER A 107 15.88 -13.45 15.57
N LEU A 108 16.31 -12.83 16.69
CA LEU A 108 15.70 -11.59 17.19
C LEU A 108 15.86 -10.42 16.23
N ILE A 109 17.01 -10.31 15.57
CA ILE A 109 17.26 -9.24 14.58
C ILE A 109 16.39 -9.48 13.34
N ALA A 110 16.36 -10.72 12.84
CA ALA A 110 15.53 -11.09 11.70
C ALA A 110 14.03 -10.90 12.00
N GLY A 111 13.57 -11.37 13.16
CA GLY A 111 12.17 -11.23 13.59
C GLY A 111 11.73 -9.77 13.75
N SER A 112 12.55 -8.94 14.39
CA SER A 112 12.25 -7.52 14.55
C SER A 112 12.21 -6.77 13.21
N SER A 113 13.06 -7.17 12.25
CA SER A 113 13.06 -6.59 10.90
C SER A 113 11.80 -6.97 10.11
N CYS A 114 11.34 -8.21 10.19
CA CYS A 114 10.09 -8.66 9.58
C CYS A 114 8.88 -7.92 10.18
N LEU A 115 8.80 -7.84 11.52
CA LEU A 115 7.73 -7.11 12.20
C LEU A 115 7.71 -5.63 11.82
N PHE A 116 8.89 -5.00 11.71
CA PHE A 116 8.98 -3.61 11.27
C PHE A 116 8.47 -3.44 9.83
N ALA A 117 8.83 -4.35 8.92
CA ALA A 117 8.35 -4.33 7.53
C ALA A 117 6.82 -4.46 7.48
N ASP A 118 6.23 -5.37 8.26
CA ASP A 118 4.78 -5.56 8.34
C ASP A 118 4.06 -4.31 8.86
N ILE A 119 4.56 -3.70 9.94
CA ILE A 119 4.02 -2.45 10.51
C ILE A 119 4.10 -1.32 9.47
N PHE A 120 5.22 -1.22 8.75
CA PHE A 120 5.42 -0.21 7.72
C PHE A 120 4.43 -0.38 6.56
N LEU A 121 4.29 -1.60 6.04
CA LEU A 121 3.34 -1.93 4.97
C LEU A 121 1.88 -1.69 5.39
N TYR A 122 1.53 -2.09 6.61
CA TYR A 122 0.21 -1.83 7.18
C TYR A 122 -0.08 -0.34 7.28
N THR A 123 0.87 0.45 7.76
CA THR A 123 0.74 1.91 7.90
C THR A 123 0.56 2.59 6.54
N LEU A 124 1.38 2.23 5.54
CA LEU A 124 1.24 2.72 4.16
C LEU A 124 -0.12 2.37 3.55
N SER A 125 -0.64 1.20 3.93
CA SER A 125 -1.92 0.71 3.45
C SER A 125 -3.11 1.46 4.03
N THR A 126 -3.05 1.80 5.32
CA THR A 126 -4.18 2.35 6.09
C THR A 126 -4.23 3.87 6.01
N CYS A 127 -3.09 4.55 6.05
CA CYS A 127 -3.03 6.00 6.05
C CYS A 127 -3.35 6.59 4.68
N LYS A 128 -4.37 7.46 4.62
CA LYS A 128 -4.77 8.17 3.38
C LYS A 128 -4.23 9.60 3.33
N LYS A 129 -4.13 10.27 4.49
CA LYS A 129 -3.72 11.67 4.61
C LYS A 129 -2.26 11.74 5.07
N ASN A 130 -1.47 12.62 4.46
CA ASN A 130 -0.04 12.84 4.80
C ASN A 130 0.83 11.56 4.83
N LYS A 131 0.63 10.67 3.85
CA LYS A 131 1.34 9.38 3.75
C LYS A 131 2.85 9.50 3.89
N GLY A 132 3.44 10.54 3.28
CA GLY A 132 4.88 10.77 3.32
C GLY A 132 5.40 11.01 4.74
N CYS A 133 4.78 11.94 5.48
CA CYS A 133 5.21 12.26 6.84
C CYS A 133 5.01 11.08 7.81
N ILE A 134 3.88 10.36 7.68
CA ILE A 134 3.59 9.20 8.54
C ILE A 134 4.56 8.06 8.24
N ALA A 135 4.82 7.77 6.95
CA ALA A 135 5.79 6.77 6.55
C ALA A 135 7.19 7.09 7.10
N MET A 136 7.62 8.36 7.00
CA MET A 136 8.90 8.81 7.53
C MET A 136 8.97 8.71 9.05
N ALA A 137 7.89 9.02 9.77
CA ALA A 137 7.85 8.86 11.22
C ALA A 137 7.99 7.37 11.62
N VAL A 138 7.29 6.47 10.93
CA VAL A 138 7.40 5.01 11.18
C VAL A 138 8.82 4.52 10.88
N ILE A 139 9.43 4.96 9.77
CA ILE A 139 10.83 4.61 9.44
C ILE A 139 11.77 5.12 10.53
N SER A 140 11.60 6.35 11.01
CA SER A 140 12.48 6.94 12.03
C SER A 140 12.43 6.17 13.34
N ILE A 141 11.23 5.86 13.83
CA ILE A 141 11.04 5.09 15.07
C ILE A 141 11.54 3.65 14.87
N GLY A 142 11.17 3.02 13.75
CA GLY A 142 11.56 1.64 13.46
C GLY A 142 13.07 1.46 13.32
N ALA A 143 13.76 2.39 12.67
CA ALA A 143 15.21 2.37 12.55
C ALA A 143 15.90 2.46 13.92
N PHE A 144 15.42 3.34 14.81
CA PHE A 144 15.94 3.45 16.16
C PHE A 144 15.71 2.15 16.97
N VAL A 145 14.52 1.57 16.88
CA VAL A 145 14.17 0.30 17.54
C VAL A 145 15.05 -0.83 17.02
N LEU A 146 15.21 -0.95 15.69
CA LEU A 146 16.06 -1.99 15.08
C LEU A 146 17.53 -1.87 15.53
N LEU A 147 18.10 -0.67 15.53
CA LEU A 147 19.47 -0.46 16.01
C LEU A 147 19.60 -0.83 17.50
N SER A 148 18.59 -0.52 18.31
CA SER A 148 18.56 -0.88 19.72
C SER A 148 18.50 -2.40 19.93
N VAL A 149 17.70 -3.11 19.12
CA VAL A 149 17.63 -4.59 19.14
C VAL A 149 18.96 -5.20 18.74
N ILE A 150 19.62 -4.69 17.68
CA ILE A 150 20.95 -5.16 17.25
C ILE A 150 21.98 -4.97 18.38
N GLN A 151 21.99 -3.79 19.01
CA GLN A 151 22.91 -3.52 20.14
C GLN A 151 22.66 -4.48 21.31
N LEU A 152 21.37 -4.65 21.68
CA LEU A 152 20.98 -5.51 22.79
C LEU A 152 21.38 -6.98 22.52
N THR A 153 21.09 -7.46 21.32
CA THR A 153 21.42 -8.83 20.90
C THR A 153 22.93 -9.07 20.92
N ARG A 154 23.71 -8.16 20.38
CA ARG A 154 25.18 -8.29 20.37
C ARG A 154 25.78 -8.19 21.78
N TYR A 155 25.26 -7.34 22.61
CA TYR A 155 25.80 -7.13 23.96
C TYR A 155 25.44 -8.27 24.93
N TYR A 156 24.12 -8.64 24.99
CA TYR A 156 23.65 -9.59 25.99
C TYR A 156 23.67 -11.05 25.53
N LEU A 157 23.39 -11.32 24.26
CA LEU A 157 23.22 -12.69 23.77
C LEU A 157 24.48 -13.26 23.13
N ILE A 158 25.23 -12.43 22.39
CA ILE A 158 26.45 -12.88 21.70
C ILE A 158 27.70 -12.59 22.54
N GLY A 159 27.61 -11.66 23.48
CA GLY A 159 28.72 -11.34 24.40
C GLY A 159 29.92 -10.62 23.73
N THR A 160 29.79 -10.17 22.47
CA THR A 160 30.87 -9.56 21.69
C THR A 160 30.77 -8.02 21.61
N GLY A 161 29.90 -7.41 22.42
CA GLY A 161 29.46 -6.04 22.17
C GLY A 161 30.21 -4.96 22.93
N THR A 162 30.86 -4.06 22.23
CA THR A 162 31.10 -2.70 22.70
C THR A 162 29.84 -1.86 22.53
N PHE A 163 29.63 -0.86 23.41
CA PHE A 163 28.50 0.09 23.29
C PHE A 163 28.73 1.06 22.12
N TRP A 164 28.54 0.59 20.88
CA TRP A 164 28.75 1.41 19.68
C TRP A 164 27.53 2.27 19.32
N LEU A 165 26.33 1.91 19.83
CA LEU A 165 25.09 2.56 19.45
C LEU A 165 25.11 4.06 19.71
N PHE A 166 25.48 4.48 20.94
CA PHE A 166 25.51 5.90 21.30
C PHE A 166 26.69 6.63 20.68
N ARG A 167 27.83 5.95 20.47
CA ARG A 167 29.03 6.58 19.92
C ARG A 167 28.94 6.80 18.41
N TYR A 168 28.42 5.84 17.66
CA TYR A 168 28.38 5.87 16.21
C TYR A 168 26.95 5.72 15.65
N GLY A 169 26.16 4.80 16.20
CA GLY A 169 24.85 4.45 15.67
C GLY A 169 23.85 5.59 15.71
N VAL A 170 23.68 6.23 16.87
CA VAL A 170 22.74 7.35 17.04
C VAL A 170 23.13 8.58 16.23
N PRO A 171 24.40 9.06 16.24
CA PRO A 171 24.80 10.20 15.41
C PRO A 171 24.59 9.96 13.92
N ILE A 172 24.94 8.77 13.41
CA ILE A 172 24.74 8.41 12.01
C ILE A 172 23.25 8.31 11.69
N LEU A 173 22.45 7.69 12.57
CA LEU A 173 21.00 7.61 12.38
C LEU A 173 20.36 9.00 12.29
N LEU A 174 20.69 9.90 13.22
CA LEU A 174 20.15 11.27 13.22
C LEU A 174 20.56 12.03 11.96
N LEU A 175 21.79 11.88 11.50
CA LEU A 175 22.28 12.48 10.25
C LEU A 175 21.44 12.00 9.06
N TRP A 176 21.25 10.68 8.92
CA TRP A 176 20.48 10.11 7.81
C TRP A 176 18.99 10.40 7.90
N LEU A 177 18.42 10.46 9.11
CA LEU A 177 17.05 10.93 9.28
C LEU A 177 16.90 12.40 8.83
N PHE A 178 17.86 13.25 9.15
CA PHE A 178 17.84 14.64 8.69
C PHE A 178 17.88 14.73 7.15
N VAL A 179 18.75 13.96 6.51
CA VAL A 179 18.83 13.85 5.03
C VAL A 179 17.51 13.40 4.42
N LEU A 180 16.82 12.44 5.03
CA LEU A 180 15.55 11.90 4.54
C LEU A 180 14.36 12.82 4.82
N TRP A 181 14.33 13.49 5.99
CA TRP A 181 13.21 14.35 6.37
C TRP A 181 13.17 15.66 5.57
N LEU A 182 14.32 16.24 5.23
CA LEU A 182 14.39 17.51 4.52
C LEU A 182 13.61 17.55 3.20
N PRO A 183 13.79 16.60 2.26
CA PRO A 183 13.02 16.57 1.01
C PRO A 183 11.52 16.37 1.23
N VAL A 184 11.14 15.55 2.22
CA VAL A 184 9.73 15.29 2.55
C VAL A 184 9.07 16.54 3.12
N LEU A 185 9.76 17.27 3.99
CA LEU A 185 9.29 18.55 4.54
C LEU A 185 9.23 19.63 3.46
N ALA A 186 10.24 19.71 2.58
CA ALA A 186 10.25 20.65 1.47
C ALA A 186 9.04 20.42 0.55
N ARG A 187 8.74 19.17 0.23
CA ARG A 187 7.56 18.84 -0.58
C ARG A 187 6.24 19.16 0.14
N THR A 188 6.15 18.89 1.45
CA THR A 188 4.90 19.04 2.21
C THR A 188 4.59 20.49 2.52
N PHE A 189 5.59 21.28 2.95
CA PHE A 189 5.40 22.66 3.39
C PHE A 189 5.68 23.69 2.30
N LEU A 190 6.77 23.50 1.52
CA LEU A 190 7.14 24.44 0.45
C LEU A 190 6.49 24.10 -0.90
N LYS A 191 5.80 22.96 -1.02
CA LYS A 191 5.14 22.50 -2.25
C LYS A 191 6.09 22.41 -3.46
N TRP A 192 7.36 22.08 -3.23
CA TRP A 192 8.36 21.94 -4.28
C TRP A 192 7.99 20.84 -5.26
N ASN A 193 8.49 20.96 -6.50
CA ASN A 193 8.36 19.91 -7.50
C ASN A 193 9.12 18.65 -7.07
N ILE A 194 8.68 17.50 -7.59
CA ILE A 194 9.31 16.22 -7.24
C ILE A 194 10.78 16.18 -7.67
N TRP A 195 11.12 16.82 -8.80
CA TRP A 195 12.47 16.88 -9.32
C TRP A 195 13.41 17.69 -8.43
N ASP A 196 12.94 18.80 -7.87
CA ASP A 196 13.71 19.63 -6.93
C ASP A 196 13.98 18.88 -5.62
N CYS A 197 12.98 18.10 -5.15
CA CYS A 197 13.13 17.25 -3.97
C CYS A 197 14.13 16.12 -4.20
N ILE A 198 14.16 15.50 -5.40
CA ILE A 198 15.14 14.48 -5.78
C ILE A 198 16.55 15.10 -5.84
N ALA A 199 16.70 16.26 -6.48
CA ALA A 199 17.99 16.95 -6.57
C ALA A 199 18.52 17.31 -5.16
N LEU A 200 17.66 17.84 -4.29
CA LEU A 200 18.01 18.11 -2.90
C LEU A 200 18.45 16.84 -2.16
N PHE A 201 17.71 15.74 -2.32
CA PHE A 201 18.04 14.46 -1.71
C PHE A 201 19.41 13.96 -2.14
N LEU A 202 19.69 13.94 -3.46
CA LEU A 202 21.00 13.50 -3.99
C LEU A 202 22.14 14.36 -3.46
N PHE A 203 21.95 15.69 -3.43
CA PHE A 203 22.94 16.59 -2.86
C PHE A 203 23.21 16.32 -1.38
N LEU A 204 22.15 16.10 -0.59
CA LEU A 204 22.27 15.79 0.83
C LEU A 204 22.89 14.41 1.09
N VAL A 205 22.69 13.42 0.21
CA VAL A 205 23.32 12.10 0.30
C VAL A 205 24.82 12.22 0.21
N ILE A 206 25.36 13.04 -0.71
CA ILE A 206 26.79 13.27 -0.85
C ILE A 206 27.38 13.84 0.44
N ILE A 207 26.72 14.86 1.02
CA ILE A 207 27.12 15.47 2.30
C ILE A 207 27.01 14.45 3.44
N GLY A 208 25.92 13.66 3.46
CA GLY A 208 25.65 12.64 4.48
C GLY A 208 26.72 11.54 4.49
N ASN A 209 27.14 11.06 3.34
CA ASN A 209 28.23 10.09 3.22
C ASN A 209 29.54 10.64 3.76
N TYR A 210 29.86 11.86 3.42
CA TYR A 210 31.05 12.54 3.94
C TYR A 210 31.02 12.67 5.47
N ALA A 211 29.91 13.14 6.01
CA ALA A 211 29.72 13.29 7.46
C ALA A 211 29.78 11.93 8.17
N THR A 212 29.25 10.85 7.55
CA THR A 212 29.34 9.50 8.09
C THR A 212 30.78 9.04 8.20
N LYS A 213 31.59 9.25 7.18
CA LYS A 213 33.03 8.91 7.18
C LYS A 213 33.83 9.69 8.25
N LEU A 214 33.43 10.94 8.52
CA LEU A 214 34.00 11.74 9.63
C LEU A 214 33.64 11.16 10.99
N ILE A 215 32.38 10.71 11.19
CA ILE A 215 31.93 10.14 12.44
C ILE A 215 32.60 8.78 12.71
N THR A 216 32.80 7.95 11.67
CA THR A 216 33.46 6.65 11.79
C THR A 216 34.97 6.77 12.00
N GLY A 217 35.56 7.93 11.70
CA GLY A 217 36.99 8.17 11.83
C GLY A 217 37.81 7.70 10.64
N ASP A 218 37.13 7.31 9.53
CA ASP A 218 37.80 6.86 8.30
C ASP A 218 38.48 8.02 7.54
N TYR A 219 38.11 9.27 7.87
CA TYR A 219 38.72 10.49 7.34
C TYR A 219 39.18 11.44 8.44
N MET A 220 40.41 11.92 8.34
CA MET A 220 40.87 13.04 9.15
C MET A 220 40.38 14.36 8.50
N TRP A 221 40.10 15.38 9.32
CA TRP A 221 39.72 16.72 8.84
C TRP A 221 40.66 17.32 7.79
N LYS A 222 41.93 16.91 7.83
CA LYS A 222 42.96 17.34 6.87
C LYS A 222 42.68 16.83 5.44
N ASP A 223 42.10 15.64 5.31
CA ASP A 223 41.81 15.03 4.02
C ASP A 223 40.55 15.63 3.37
N VAL A 224 39.63 16.15 4.18
CA VAL A 224 38.42 16.85 3.72
C VAL A 224 38.73 18.23 3.12
N ILE A 225 39.76 18.89 3.62
CA ILE A 225 40.18 20.25 3.17
C ILE A 225 40.95 20.15 1.86
N HIS A 226 41.52 19.00 1.51
CA HIS A 226 42.17 18.80 0.20
C HIS A 226 41.10 18.64 -0.88
N MET A 227 40.91 19.73 -1.65
CA MET A 227 39.87 19.87 -2.69
C MET A 227 39.90 18.74 -3.74
N GLN A 228 41.07 18.15 -4.01
CA GLN A 228 41.19 16.99 -4.91
C GLN A 228 40.58 15.71 -4.37
N GLY A 229 40.69 15.45 -3.06
CA GLY A 229 40.06 14.30 -2.40
C GLY A 229 38.53 14.46 -2.31
N PHE A 230 38.06 15.67 -2.09
CA PHE A 230 36.63 15.97 -2.06
C PHE A 230 35.97 15.72 -3.44
N ILE A 231 36.52 16.28 -4.50
CA ILE A 231 35.99 16.14 -5.87
C ILE A 231 36.06 14.68 -6.34
N GLY A 232 37.17 13.99 -6.10
CA GLY A 232 37.36 12.60 -6.52
C GLY A 232 36.34 11.64 -5.83
N ASN A 233 36.12 11.80 -4.54
CA ASN A 233 35.16 10.99 -3.82
C ASN A 233 33.71 11.35 -4.15
N ALA A 234 33.37 12.63 -4.30
CA ALA A 234 32.04 13.06 -4.72
C ALA A 234 31.69 12.57 -6.13
N LEU A 235 32.65 12.62 -7.07
CA LEU A 235 32.48 12.07 -8.41
C LEU A 235 32.34 10.55 -8.40
N GLY A 236 33.12 9.84 -7.58
CA GLY A 236 33.01 8.40 -7.40
C GLY A 236 31.67 7.94 -6.86
N GLU A 237 31.09 8.71 -5.92
CA GLU A 237 29.76 8.44 -5.37
C GLU A 237 28.64 8.74 -6.37
N VAL A 238 28.75 9.81 -7.17
CA VAL A 238 27.78 10.11 -8.25
C VAL A 238 27.83 9.03 -9.34
N ILE A 239 29.00 8.54 -9.71
CA ILE A 239 29.14 7.47 -10.70
C ILE A 239 28.64 6.13 -10.16
N GLY A 240 28.78 5.88 -8.86
CA GLY A 240 28.28 4.65 -8.21
C GLY A 240 26.78 4.62 -7.98
N ILE A 241 26.06 5.75 -8.17
CA ILE A 241 24.60 5.87 -8.05
C ILE A 241 23.91 5.76 -9.43
N ILE A 242 24.62 5.94 -10.53
CA ILE A 242 24.17 5.76 -11.92
C ILE A 242 24.45 4.33 -12.38
#